data_0f4ccf2830e0ff96ff04c302f19e085f
#
_entry.id   0f4ccf2830e0ff96ff04c302f19e085f
#
_cell.length_a   1.000
_cell.length_b   1.000
_cell.length_c   1.000
_cell.angle_alpha   90.00
_cell.angle_beta   90.00
_cell.angle_gamma   90.00
#
_symmetry.space_group_name_H-M   'P 1'
#
loop_
_entity.id
_entity.type
_entity.pdbx_description
1 polymer ?
#
loop_
_entity_poly.entity_id
_entity_poly.type
_entity_poly.pdbx_seq_one_letter_code
_entity_poly.pdbx_strand_id
1 'polypeptide(L)'
;MAPIILLIVLSFLFTPTSTQIQSNDEGFISVTISEKGLDFAKDELIDKAISSIIPLQLPDIEKFVKIPLVGKVSMLLSNISIFHVAIASSYVNTGETGIVLVASGATANLSMNWLYSYRTWLVPIAITDDGDASVQVFHLTFALIVVNK
;
A
#
# COMPACT_ATOMS: atom_id res chain seq x y z
N MET A 1 -7.40 32.40 -1.70
CA MET A 1 -8.90 32.33 -1.61
C MET A 1 -9.41 30.94 -1.18
N ALA A 2 -8.67 29.86 -1.42
CA ALA A 2 -9.06 28.49 -0.99
C ALA A 2 -9.27 28.28 0.53
N PRO A 3 -8.46 28.86 1.45
CA PRO A 3 -8.63 28.58 2.88
C PRO A 3 -9.90 29.16 3.50
N ILE A 4 -10.43 30.25 2.90
CA ILE A 4 -11.64 30.90 3.42
C ILE A 4 -12.89 30.09 3.07
N ILE A 5 -12.93 29.44 1.92
CA ILE A 5 -14.05 28.58 1.51
C ILE A 5 -14.11 27.33 2.38
N LEU A 6 -12.95 26.74 2.71
CA LEU A 6 -12.85 25.60 3.62
C LEU A 6 -13.39 25.93 5.02
N LEU A 7 -13.11 27.14 5.52
CA LEU A 7 -13.55 27.61 6.84
C LEU A 7 -15.05 27.87 6.88
N ILE A 8 -15.64 28.35 5.77
CA ILE A 8 -17.09 28.56 5.64
C ILE A 8 -17.83 27.22 5.57
N VAL A 9 -17.30 26.24 4.80
CA VAL A 9 -17.90 24.90 4.73
C VAL A 9 -17.86 24.18 6.08
N LEU A 10 -16.77 24.35 6.84
CA LEU A 10 -16.64 23.79 8.19
C LEU A 10 -17.62 24.41 9.18
N SER A 11 -17.97 25.70 9.03
CA SER A 11 -18.91 26.37 9.93
C SER A 11 -20.37 25.92 9.74
N PHE A 12 -20.74 25.41 8.55
CA PHE A 12 -22.09 24.87 8.30
C PHE A 12 -22.30 23.45 8.85
N LEU A 13 -21.23 22.75 9.24
CA LEU A 13 -21.33 21.43 9.84
C LEU A 13 -21.66 21.46 11.36
N PHE A 14 -21.55 22.64 11.98
CA PHE A 14 -21.90 22.83 13.39
C PHE A 14 -23.24 23.56 13.51
N THR A 15 -24.35 22.86 13.28
CA THR A 15 -25.65 23.35 13.76
C THR A 15 -25.74 23.10 15.25
N PRO A 16 -25.85 24.11 16.10
CA PRO A 16 -26.02 23.91 17.54
C PRO A 16 -27.42 23.32 17.78
N THR A 17 -27.46 22.04 18.11
CA THR A 17 -28.67 21.45 18.68
C THR A 17 -28.77 21.99 20.08
N SER A 18 -29.82 22.80 20.34
CA SER A 18 -30.11 23.30 21.69
C SER A 18 -30.51 22.16 22.59
N THR A 19 -29.56 21.62 23.33
CA THR A 19 -29.79 20.70 24.44
C THR A 19 -30.03 21.51 25.69
N GLN A 20 -31.18 21.32 26.36
CA GLN A 20 -31.41 21.81 27.73
C GLN A 20 -30.38 21.17 28.65
N ILE A 21 -29.54 22.00 29.23
CA ILE A 21 -28.53 21.59 30.21
C ILE A 21 -29.25 21.33 31.51
N GLN A 22 -29.46 20.08 31.86
CA GLN A 22 -29.80 19.68 33.23
C GLN A 22 -28.46 19.39 33.94
N SER A 23 -28.21 20.15 34.98
CA SER A 23 -26.98 20.21 35.76
C SER A 23 -26.59 18.84 36.34
N ASN A 24 -25.38 18.40 36.07
CA ASN A 24 -24.50 17.41 36.71
C ASN A 24 -23.93 16.29 35.78
N ASP A 25 -24.03 16.42 34.48
CA ASP A 25 -23.31 15.48 33.59
C ASP A 25 -22.05 16.15 33.05
N GLU A 26 -20.92 15.48 33.17
CA GLU A 26 -19.70 15.84 32.47
C GLU A 26 -20.01 15.96 30.97
N GLY A 27 -19.83 17.16 30.41
CA GLY A 27 -20.10 17.39 29.02
C GLY A 27 -19.17 16.54 28.15
N PHE A 28 -19.73 15.64 27.33
CA PHE A 28 -18.97 14.90 26.34
C PHE A 28 -19.34 15.36 24.94
N ILE A 29 -18.37 15.35 24.05
CA ILE A 29 -18.58 15.61 22.63
C ILE A 29 -18.68 14.24 21.94
N SER A 30 -19.83 13.94 21.35
CA SER A 30 -20.01 12.76 20.50
C SER A 30 -19.91 13.16 19.03
N VAL A 31 -19.07 12.47 18.30
CA VAL A 31 -18.91 12.65 16.84
C VAL A 31 -19.33 11.35 16.16
N THR A 32 -20.30 11.43 15.28
CA THR A 32 -20.74 10.30 14.46
C THR A 32 -20.30 10.51 13.03
N ILE A 33 -19.54 9.58 12.48
CA ILE A 33 -19.12 9.58 11.09
C ILE A 33 -20.09 8.70 10.30
N SER A 34 -20.67 9.23 9.24
CA SER A 34 -21.57 8.46 8.36
C SER A 34 -20.78 7.44 7.51
N GLU A 35 -21.45 6.39 7.02
CA GLU A 35 -20.86 5.43 6.10
C GLU A 35 -20.26 6.08 4.86
N LYS A 36 -20.94 7.07 4.27
CA LYS A 36 -20.41 7.86 3.15
C LYS A 36 -19.14 8.64 3.53
N GLY A 37 -19.06 9.14 4.75
CA GLY A 37 -17.87 9.81 5.27
C GLY A 37 -16.70 8.85 5.43
N LEU A 38 -16.97 7.63 5.88
CA LEU A 38 -15.96 6.56 5.97
C LEU A 38 -15.46 6.11 4.59
N ASP A 39 -16.35 5.94 3.63
CA ASP A 39 -16.01 5.59 2.26
C ASP A 39 -15.13 6.66 1.61
N PHE A 40 -15.50 7.91 1.75
CA PHE A 40 -14.67 9.03 1.25
C PHE A 40 -13.28 9.05 1.90
N ALA A 41 -13.21 8.92 3.21
CA ALA A 41 -11.94 8.88 3.92
C ALA A 41 -11.08 7.67 3.51
N LYS A 42 -11.69 6.51 3.28
CA LYS A 42 -11.03 5.31 2.77
C LYS A 42 -10.41 5.56 1.39
N ASP A 43 -11.16 6.11 0.45
CA ASP A 43 -10.70 6.37 -0.91
C ASP A 43 -9.52 7.35 -0.90
N GLU A 44 -9.62 8.46 -0.18
CA GLU A 44 -8.53 9.43 -0.02
C GLU A 44 -7.28 8.81 0.61
N LEU A 45 -7.44 7.95 1.63
CA LEU A 45 -6.32 7.27 2.29
C LEU A 45 -5.61 6.30 1.34
N ILE A 46 -6.37 5.54 0.55
CA ILE A 46 -5.82 4.58 -0.41
C ILE A 46 -5.04 5.32 -1.50
N ASP A 47 -5.63 6.34 -2.11
CA ASP A 47 -4.99 7.11 -3.16
C ASP A 47 -3.73 7.81 -2.67
N LYS A 48 -3.78 8.38 -1.47
CA LYS A 48 -2.61 9.01 -0.86
C LYS A 48 -1.53 8.00 -0.50
N ALA A 49 -1.89 6.82 0.01
CA ALA A 49 -0.95 5.76 0.31
C ALA A 49 -0.25 5.26 -0.96
N ILE A 50 -0.99 4.97 -2.02
CA ILE A 50 -0.44 4.56 -3.31
C ILE A 50 0.51 5.64 -3.85
N SER A 51 0.06 6.89 -3.89
CA SER A 51 0.86 8.02 -4.41
C SER A 51 2.14 8.27 -3.62
N SER A 52 2.14 7.98 -2.31
CA SER A 52 3.32 8.18 -1.46
C SER A 52 4.32 7.03 -1.54
N ILE A 53 3.90 5.86 -1.99
CA ILE A 53 4.76 4.68 -2.10
C ILE A 53 5.40 4.59 -3.50
N ILE A 54 4.71 5.04 -4.54
CA ILE A 54 5.19 4.92 -5.92
C ILE A 54 6.05 6.13 -6.32
N PRO A 55 7.24 5.90 -6.91
CA PRO A 55 7.90 4.61 -7.17
C PRO A 55 8.57 4.03 -5.93
N LEU A 56 8.37 2.74 -5.66
CA LEU A 56 9.01 2.03 -4.56
C LEU A 56 10.21 1.24 -5.07
N GLN A 57 11.39 1.59 -4.58
CA GLN A 57 12.61 0.84 -4.85
C GLN A 57 12.76 -0.30 -3.84
N LEU A 58 12.96 -1.51 -4.34
CA LEU A 58 13.22 -2.68 -3.53
C LEU A 58 14.70 -3.02 -3.54
N PRO A 59 15.21 -3.68 -2.48
CA PRO A 59 16.61 -4.10 -2.43
C PRO A 59 16.90 -5.16 -3.48
N ASP A 60 18.15 -5.22 -3.90
CA ASP A 60 18.63 -6.25 -4.80
C ASP A 60 18.48 -7.64 -4.20
N ILE A 61 18.16 -8.61 -5.04
CA ILE A 61 17.99 -10.00 -4.66
C ILE A 61 19.06 -10.84 -5.34
N GLU A 62 19.95 -11.42 -4.54
CA GLU A 62 20.97 -12.33 -5.04
C GLU A 62 20.70 -13.77 -4.60
N LYS A 63 20.75 -14.70 -5.55
CA LYS A 63 20.56 -16.14 -5.29
C LYS A 63 21.66 -16.95 -5.96
N PHE A 64 22.12 -17.95 -5.22
CA PHE A 64 23.11 -18.92 -5.68
C PHE A 64 22.53 -20.32 -5.62
N VAL A 65 22.70 -21.07 -6.70
CA VAL A 65 22.32 -22.49 -6.75
C VAL A 65 23.54 -23.27 -7.24
N LYS A 66 23.89 -24.34 -6.51
CA LYS A 66 24.92 -25.29 -6.94
C LYS A 66 24.24 -26.48 -7.56
N ILE A 67 24.42 -26.66 -8.85
CA ILE A 67 23.84 -27.77 -9.60
C ILE A 67 24.91 -28.85 -9.79
N PRO A 68 24.68 -30.10 -9.36
CA PRO A 68 25.61 -31.20 -9.57
C PRO A 68 25.98 -31.34 -11.05
N LEU A 69 27.24 -31.56 -11.34
CA LEU A 69 27.82 -31.68 -12.68
C LEU A 69 27.84 -30.38 -13.51
N VAL A 70 27.02 -29.40 -13.17
CA VAL A 70 26.90 -28.12 -13.90
C VAL A 70 27.80 -27.06 -13.30
N GLY A 71 27.78 -26.90 -11.97
CA GLY A 71 28.58 -25.90 -11.27
C GLY A 71 27.73 -24.89 -10.49
N LYS A 72 28.31 -23.73 -10.24
CA LYS A 72 27.65 -22.62 -9.52
C LYS A 72 26.91 -21.72 -10.49
N VAL A 73 25.62 -21.54 -10.27
CA VAL A 73 24.77 -20.58 -10.97
C VAL A 73 24.43 -19.47 -9.99
N SER A 74 24.62 -18.23 -10.39
CA SER A 74 24.18 -17.05 -9.64
C SER A 74 23.18 -16.26 -10.46
N MET A 75 22.18 -15.72 -9.78
CA MET A 75 21.20 -14.80 -10.33
C MET A 75 21.15 -13.56 -9.42
N LEU A 76 21.25 -12.41 -10.04
CA LEU A 76 21.07 -11.11 -9.40
C LEU A 76 19.88 -10.42 -10.03
N LEU A 77 18.93 -9.99 -9.21
CA LEU A 77 17.86 -9.08 -9.59
C LEU A 77 18.19 -7.73 -8.94
N SER A 78 18.30 -6.70 -9.73
CA SER A 78 18.66 -5.35 -9.30
C SER A 78 17.74 -4.29 -9.87
N ASN A 79 17.81 -3.07 -9.35
CA ASN A 79 16.97 -1.95 -9.76
C ASN A 79 15.47 -2.30 -9.75
N ILE A 80 15.05 -3.09 -8.76
CA ILE A 80 13.65 -3.52 -8.66
C ILE A 80 12.82 -2.32 -8.25
N SER A 81 11.92 -1.87 -9.11
CA SER A 81 11.06 -0.72 -8.89
C SER A 81 9.60 -1.06 -9.14
N ILE A 82 8.75 -0.82 -8.16
CA ILE A 82 7.29 -0.84 -8.33
C ILE A 82 6.87 0.55 -8.81
N PHE A 83 6.35 0.63 -10.03
CA PHE A 83 6.00 1.89 -10.67
C PHE A 83 4.49 2.10 -10.83
N HIS A 84 3.69 1.06 -10.59
CA HIS A 84 2.23 1.14 -10.66
C HIS A 84 1.60 0.17 -9.68
N VAL A 85 0.60 0.65 -8.94
CA VAL A 85 -0.29 -0.17 -8.10
C VAL A 85 -1.72 0.26 -8.38
N ALA A 86 -2.61 -0.69 -8.58
CA ALA A 86 -4.05 -0.47 -8.71
C ALA A 86 -4.80 -1.41 -7.76
N ILE A 87 -5.92 -0.93 -7.21
CA ILE A 87 -6.80 -1.69 -6.32
C ILE A 87 -8.14 -1.84 -7.01
N ALA A 88 -8.63 -3.07 -7.17
CA ALA A 88 -9.89 -3.33 -7.87
C ALA A 88 -11.10 -2.99 -7.00
N SER A 89 -11.03 -3.27 -5.71
CA SER A 89 -12.11 -2.97 -4.77
C SER A 89 -11.58 -2.73 -3.36
N SER A 90 -12.26 -1.87 -2.63
CA SER A 90 -11.99 -1.62 -1.23
C SER A 90 -13.28 -1.37 -0.48
N TYR A 91 -13.31 -1.73 0.79
CA TYR A 91 -14.42 -1.42 1.68
C TYR A 91 -13.91 -1.15 3.09
N VAL A 92 -14.72 -0.42 3.84
CA VAL A 92 -14.47 -0.09 5.23
C VAL A 92 -15.60 -0.67 6.08
N ASN A 93 -15.24 -1.36 7.16
CA ASN A 93 -16.17 -1.84 8.16
C ASN A 93 -15.83 -1.23 9.52
N THR A 94 -16.87 -0.89 10.28
CA THR A 94 -16.73 -0.52 11.68
C THR A 94 -16.99 -1.75 12.54
N GLY A 95 -16.08 -2.07 13.44
CA GLY A 95 -16.20 -3.14 14.41
C GLY A 95 -16.15 -2.62 15.84
N GLU A 96 -16.39 -3.49 16.80
CA GLU A 96 -16.37 -3.14 18.23
C GLU A 96 -15.00 -2.59 18.69
N THR A 97 -13.92 -2.99 18.03
CA THR A 97 -12.55 -2.63 18.41
C THR A 97 -11.91 -1.57 17.52
N GLY A 98 -12.62 -1.06 16.51
CA GLY A 98 -12.08 -0.05 15.60
C GLY A 98 -12.58 -0.16 14.18
N ILE A 99 -11.79 0.35 13.26
CA ILE A 99 -12.09 0.40 11.82
C ILE A 99 -11.22 -0.63 11.10
N VAL A 100 -11.86 -1.44 10.26
CA VAL A 100 -11.18 -2.40 9.38
C VAL A 100 -11.32 -1.92 7.94
N LEU A 101 -10.19 -1.67 7.30
CA LEU A 101 -10.12 -1.35 5.89
C LEU A 101 -9.60 -2.57 5.14
N VAL A 102 -10.35 -3.03 4.15
CA VAL A 102 -9.97 -4.15 3.30
C VAL A 102 -9.82 -3.67 1.87
N ALA A 103 -8.71 -4.00 1.24
CA ALA A 103 -8.46 -3.79 -0.17
C ALA A 103 -8.20 -5.13 -0.84
N SER A 104 -8.86 -5.42 -1.93
CA SER A 104 -8.76 -6.68 -2.65
C SER A 104 -8.59 -6.48 -4.15
N GLY A 105 -8.03 -7.51 -4.80
CA GLY A 105 -7.74 -7.48 -6.22
C GLY A 105 -6.65 -6.46 -6.57
N ALA A 106 -5.72 -6.21 -5.65
CA ALA A 106 -4.61 -5.31 -5.94
C ALA A 106 -3.69 -5.91 -7.00
N THR A 107 -3.26 -5.07 -7.92
CA THR A 107 -2.27 -5.38 -8.94
C THR A 107 -1.08 -4.46 -8.80
N ALA A 108 0.12 -4.98 -9.01
CA ALA A 108 1.33 -4.19 -8.98
C ALA A 108 2.18 -4.50 -10.20
N ASN A 109 2.69 -3.46 -10.86
CA ASN A 109 3.63 -3.58 -11.95
C ASN A 109 5.02 -3.16 -11.45
N LEU A 110 5.98 -4.01 -11.71
CA LEU A 110 7.37 -3.76 -11.34
C LEU A 110 8.31 -3.99 -12.53
N SER A 111 9.40 -3.27 -12.53
CA SER A 111 10.52 -3.45 -13.44
C SER A 111 11.76 -3.84 -12.67
N MET A 112 12.65 -4.59 -13.31
CA MET A 112 13.93 -5.01 -12.72
C MET A 112 14.94 -5.30 -13.81
N ASN A 113 16.21 -5.22 -13.43
CA ASN A 113 17.30 -5.78 -14.22
C ASN A 113 17.64 -7.17 -13.68
N TRP A 114 17.95 -8.08 -14.55
CA TRP A 114 18.42 -9.40 -14.15
C TRP A 114 19.81 -9.65 -14.75
N LEU A 115 20.64 -10.29 -13.94
CA LEU A 115 21.96 -10.76 -14.35
C LEU A 115 22.07 -12.23 -13.96
N TYR A 116 22.38 -13.05 -14.90
CA TYR A 116 22.62 -14.46 -14.72
C TYR A 116 24.09 -14.77 -14.97
N SER A 117 24.72 -15.54 -14.10
CA SER A 117 26.09 -15.99 -14.26
C SER A 117 26.21 -17.48 -13.95
N TYR A 118 26.85 -18.18 -14.84
CA TYR A 118 27.06 -19.60 -14.77
C TYR A 118 28.54 -19.93 -14.94
N ARG A 119 29.09 -20.73 -14.03
CA ARG A 119 30.47 -21.18 -14.07
C ARG A 119 30.55 -22.68 -13.92
N THR A 120 31.11 -23.36 -14.90
CA THR A 120 31.37 -24.79 -14.82
C THR A 120 32.74 -25.06 -14.22
N TRP A 121 32.94 -26.28 -13.71
CA TRP A 121 34.25 -26.73 -13.24
C TRP A 121 35.15 -27.21 -14.37
N LEU A 122 34.55 -27.60 -15.52
CA LEU A 122 35.29 -28.07 -16.71
C LEU A 122 35.92 -26.95 -17.52
N VAL A 123 35.26 -25.80 -17.57
CA VAL A 123 35.71 -24.65 -18.32
C VAL A 123 35.71 -23.44 -17.38
N PRO A 124 36.87 -22.86 -17.11
CA PRO A 124 36.97 -21.76 -16.12
C PRO A 124 36.42 -20.43 -16.67
N ILE A 125 35.59 -20.46 -17.69
CA ILE A 125 34.98 -19.29 -18.28
C ILE A 125 33.58 -19.13 -17.64
N ALA A 126 33.29 -17.94 -17.09
CA ALA A 126 31.95 -17.60 -16.69
C ALA A 126 31.13 -17.18 -17.93
N ILE A 127 29.98 -17.80 -18.08
CA ILE A 127 28.98 -17.36 -19.06
C ILE A 127 28.03 -16.45 -18.27
N THR A 128 27.87 -15.22 -18.75
CA THR A 128 26.98 -14.22 -18.16
C THR A 128 25.98 -13.76 -19.20
N ASP A 129 24.76 -13.53 -18.78
CA ASP A 129 23.71 -12.93 -19.57
C ASP A 129 22.90 -11.98 -18.67
N ASP A 130 22.39 -10.90 -19.25
CA ASP A 130 21.66 -9.86 -18.52
C ASP A 130 20.56 -9.26 -19.37
N GLY A 131 19.63 -8.60 -18.73
CA GLY A 131 18.52 -7.95 -19.41
C GLY A 131 17.57 -7.27 -18.44
N ASP A 132 16.51 -6.75 -19.02
CA ASP A 132 15.43 -6.10 -18.31
C ASP A 132 14.22 -7.03 -18.27
N ALA A 133 13.45 -6.96 -17.19
CA ALA A 133 12.20 -7.67 -17.03
C ALA A 133 11.13 -6.75 -16.47
N SER A 134 9.90 -6.94 -16.95
CA SER A 134 8.70 -6.34 -16.37
C SER A 134 7.79 -7.45 -15.89
N VAL A 135 7.30 -7.31 -14.65
CA VAL A 135 6.46 -8.31 -14.01
C VAL A 135 5.19 -7.63 -13.51
N GLN A 136 4.07 -8.29 -13.73
CA GLN A 136 2.79 -7.87 -13.18
C GLN A 136 2.32 -8.92 -12.17
N VAL A 137 2.06 -8.46 -10.94
CA VAL A 137 1.54 -9.28 -9.85
C VAL A 137 0.06 -9.00 -9.71
N PHE A 138 -0.76 -10.05 -9.63
CA PHE A 138 -2.21 -9.97 -9.53
C PHE A 138 -2.73 -10.58 -8.22
N HIS A 139 -3.93 -10.15 -7.82
CA HIS A 139 -4.73 -10.74 -6.75
C HIS A 139 -4.13 -10.66 -5.35
N LEU A 140 -3.47 -9.55 -5.03
CA LEU A 140 -3.10 -9.27 -3.64
C LEU A 140 -4.33 -8.80 -2.86
N THR A 141 -4.48 -9.31 -1.64
CA THR A 141 -5.51 -8.85 -0.69
C THR A 141 -4.81 -8.32 0.55
N PHE A 142 -5.18 -7.12 0.97
CA PHE A 142 -4.65 -6.48 2.18
C PHE A 142 -5.80 -6.18 3.14
N ALA A 143 -5.55 -6.38 4.42
CA ALA A 143 -6.43 -5.91 5.48
C ALA A 143 -5.63 -5.03 6.44
N LEU A 144 -6.08 -3.81 6.64
CA LEU A 144 -5.55 -2.89 7.65
C LEU A 144 -6.57 -2.75 8.76
N ILE A 145 -6.16 -3.08 9.97
CA ILE A 145 -7.00 -2.94 11.17
C ILE A 145 -6.47 -1.74 11.96
N VAL A 146 -7.31 -0.72 12.09
CA VAL A 146 -7.04 0.42 12.98
C VAL A 146 -7.78 0.19 14.28
N VAL A 147 -7.04 -0.16 15.32
CA VAL A 147 -7.60 -0.39 16.67
C VAL A 147 -7.63 0.94 17.41
N ASN A 148 -8.80 1.31 17.90
CA ASN A 148 -8.94 2.42 18.86
C ASN A 148 -8.63 1.88 20.27
N LYS A 149 -7.64 2.49 20.94
CA LYS A 149 -7.31 2.19 22.34
C LYS A 149 -8.07 3.10 23.26
#